data_401f9b525efca44bf914fe6f7b79c486
#
_entry.id   401f9b525efca44bf914fe6f7b79c486
#
_cell.length_a   1.000
_cell.length_b   1.000
_cell.length_c   1.000
_cell.angle_alpha   90.00
_cell.angle_beta   90.00
_cell.angle_gamma   90.00
#
_symmetry.space_group_name_H-M   'P 1'
#
loop_
_entity.id
_entity.type
_entity.pdbx_description
1 polymer ?
#
loop_
_entity_poly.entity_id
_entity_poly.type
_entity_poly.pdbx_seq_one_letter_code
_entity_poly.pdbx_strand_id
1 'polypeptide(L)'
;MSSNKQKVKIMIGSTVYGFEDQISQIVAQLNVLGFDVLNSHYGSIKVNPNLSNLENCLKAIEECDLFVGIIRPYCGTGNIDNKNITFEEIKRAIELKKPYWFLVHRDVVFARNLFKKIKLKSGDKVELIDNKLFDMQSIEIYEYVIKNHIPITLRNGNWAQEFYRLDEMMVYINAQFSDNQFINQVINQTNSSNGK
;
A
#
# COMPACT_ATOMS: atom_id res chain seq x y z
N MET A 1 -11.11 -35.23 -10.25
CA MET A 1 -10.49 -34.67 -9.04
C MET A 1 -10.11 -33.22 -9.36
N SER A 2 -10.87 -32.25 -8.90
CA SER A 2 -10.56 -30.83 -9.10
C SER A 2 -9.31 -30.53 -8.25
N SER A 3 -8.20 -30.22 -8.89
CA SER A 3 -7.02 -29.72 -8.19
C SER A 3 -7.44 -28.44 -7.46
N ASN A 4 -7.40 -28.49 -6.14
CA ASN A 4 -7.67 -27.32 -5.29
C ASN A 4 -6.49 -26.33 -5.51
N LYS A 5 -6.55 -25.57 -6.60
CA LYS A 5 -5.52 -24.57 -6.92
C LYS A 5 -5.58 -23.52 -5.82
N GLN A 6 -4.54 -23.43 -5.02
CA GLN A 6 -4.44 -22.44 -3.95
C GLN A 6 -4.64 -21.05 -4.55
N LYS A 7 -5.57 -20.26 -3.99
CA LYS A 7 -5.81 -18.90 -4.44
C LYS A 7 -4.59 -18.03 -4.14
N VAL A 8 -4.29 -17.13 -5.06
CA VAL A 8 -3.25 -16.10 -4.86
C VAL A 8 -3.68 -15.17 -3.73
N LYS A 9 -2.81 -14.94 -2.77
CA LYS A 9 -3.04 -14.09 -1.61
C LYS A 9 -2.58 -12.67 -1.87
N ILE A 10 -3.48 -11.70 -1.69
CA ILE A 10 -3.17 -10.26 -1.78
C ILE A 10 -3.30 -9.64 -0.40
N MET A 11 -2.25 -8.98 0.09
CA MET A 11 -2.34 -8.12 1.28
C MET A 11 -2.64 -6.68 0.86
N ILE A 12 -3.66 -6.08 1.49
CA ILE A 12 -3.98 -4.65 1.33
C ILE A 12 -3.48 -3.91 2.57
N GLY A 13 -2.48 -3.05 2.39
CA GLY A 13 -1.98 -2.11 3.41
C GLY A 13 -2.55 -0.71 3.18
N SER A 14 -3.31 -0.20 4.14
CA SER A 14 -3.89 1.13 4.10
C SER A 14 -4.24 1.63 5.49
N THR A 15 -4.23 2.95 5.68
CA THR A 15 -4.93 3.56 6.79
C THR A 15 -6.43 3.38 6.61
N VAL A 16 -7.09 2.82 7.61
CA VAL A 16 -8.48 2.39 7.54
C VAL A 16 -9.45 3.50 7.92
N TYR A 17 -9.14 4.27 8.97
CA TYR A 17 -10.06 5.25 9.55
C TYR A 17 -10.67 6.20 8.51
N GLY A 18 -12.02 6.22 8.44
CA GLY A 18 -12.77 6.98 7.46
C GLY A 18 -12.62 6.49 6.01
N PHE A 19 -12.27 5.19 5.83
CA PHE A 19 -12.10 4.57 4.51
C PHE A 19 -12.57 3.10 4.49
N GLU A 20 -13.31 2.73 5.50
CA GLU A 20 -13.76 1.36 5.75
C GLU A 20 -14.58 0.81 4.60
N ASP A 21 -15.54 1.61 4.12
CA ASP A 21 -16.43 1.22 3.02
C ASP A 21 -15.67 1.02 1.70
N GLN A 22 -14.72 1.89 1.40
CA GLN A 22 -13.91 1.80 0.20
C GLN A 22 -13.01 0.57 0.23
N ILE A 23 -12.36 0.29 1.37
CA ILE A 23 -11.58 -0.94 1.56
C ILE A 23 -12.46 -2.16 1.37
N SER A 24 -13.65 -2.17 1.98
CA SER A 24 -14.59 -3.28 1.87
C SER A 24 -14.99 -3.56 0.42
N GLN A 25 -15.20 -2.51 -0.39
CA GLN A 25 -15.53 -2.66 -1.81
C GLN A 25 -14.34 -3.18 -2.62
N ILE A 26 -13.11 -2.71 -2.34
CA ILE A 26 -11.89 -3.22 -2.98
C ILE A 26 -11.68 -4.71 -2.63
N VAL A 27 -11.84 -5.07 -1.35
CA VAL A 27 -11.75 -6.46 -0.89
C VAL A 27 -12.78 -7.34 -1.61
N ALA A 28 -14.05 -6.89 -1.69
CA ALA A 28 -15.09 -7.61 -2.39
C ALA A 28 -14.75 -7.81 -3.87
N GLN A 29 -14.27 -6.78 -4.56
CA GLN A 29 -13.89 -6.87 -5.96
C GLN A 29 -12.73 -7.85 -6.19
N LEU A 30 -11.68 -7.79 -5.39
CA LEU A 30 -10.55 -8.72 -5.51
C LEU A 30 -10.97 -10.17 -5.21
N ASN A 31 -11.88 -10.39 -4.25
CA ASN A 31 -12.45 -11.71 -4.01
C ASN A 31 -13.25 -12.23 -5.23
N VAL A 32 -14.04 -11.36 -5.90
CA VAL A 32 -14.75 -11.71 -7.15
C VAL A 32 -13.76 -12.07 -8.26
N LEU A 33 -12.62 -11.39 -8.34
CA LEU A 33 -11.54 -11.71 -9.29
C LEU A 33 -10.77 -13.00 -8.94
N GLY A 34 -11.08 -13.65 -7.81
CA GLY A 34 -10.57 -14.96 -7.44
C GLY A 34 -9.39 -14.96 -6.48
N PHE A 35 -9.03 -13.82 -5.92
CA PHE A 35 -7.96 -13.71 -4.93
C PHE A 35 -8.41 -14.06 -3.51
N ASP A 36 -7.45 -14.37 -2.64
CA ASP A 36 -7.61 -14.48 -1.19
C ASP A 36 -7.06 -13.18 -0.56
N VAL A 37 -7.96 -12.32 -0.06
CA VAL A 37 -7.57 -10.97 0.35
C VAL A 37 -7.29 -10.92 1.85
N LEU A 38 -6.08 -10.51 2.19
CA LEU A 38 -5.62 -10.27 3.55
C LEU A 38 -5.71 -8.77 3.87
N ASN A 39 -6.42 -8.44 4.93
CA ASN A 39 -6.50 -7.07 5.44
C ASN A 39 -6.80 -7.09 6.94
N SER A 40 -6.05 -6.33 7.74
CA SER A 40 -6.16 -6.32 9.20
C SER A 40 -7.52 -5.83 9.70
N HIS A 41 -8.08 -4.79 9.06
CA HIS A 41 -9.38 -4.26 9.43
C HIS A 41 -10.52 -5.23 9.12
N TYR A 42 -10.42 -5.94 8.00
CA TYR A 42 -11.44 -6.92 7.59
C TYR A 42 -11.36 -8.23 8.41
N GLY A 43 -10.36 -8.36 9.28
CA GLY A 43 -10.15 -9.54 10.12
C GLY A 43 -9.75 -10.78 9.32
N SER A 44 -9.25 -10.63 8.10
CA SER A 44 -8.86 -11.75 7.23
C SER A 44 -7.40 -12.19 7.39
N ILE A 45 -6.62 -11.48 8.21
CA ILE A 45 -5.28 -11.94 8.62
C ILE A 45 -5.37 -12.92 9.79
N LYS A 46 -4.41 -13.85 9.87
CA LYS A 46 -4.26 -14.72 11.04
C LYS A 46 -3.60 -13.93 12.17
N VAL A 47 -4.27 -13.85 13.31
CA VAL A 47 -3.76 -13.14 14.49
C VAL A 47 -3.19 -14.12 15.49
N ASN A 48 -1.91 -13.96 15.84
CA ASN A 48 -1.31 -14.61 16.98
C ASN A 48 -1.45 -13.67 18.20
N PRO A 49 -2.18 -14.06 19.26
CA PRO A 49 -2.42 -13.21 20.42
C PRO A 49 -1.15 -12.88 21.24
N ASN A 50 -0.05 -13.59 21.01
CA ASN A 50 1.24 -13.33 21.65
C ASN A 50 2.10 -12.28 20.90
N LEU A 51 1.60 -11.73 19.78
CA LEU A 51 2.30 -10.75 18.96
C LEU A 51 1.56 -9.41 18.99
N SER A 52 2.31 -8.34 18.78
CA SER A 52 1.74 -7.01 18.56
C SER A 52 0.93 -6.94 17.25
N ASN A 53 0.09 -5.92 17.13
CA ASN A 53 -0.65 -5.68 15.88
C ASN A 53 0.29 -5.51 14.68
N LEU A 54 1.39 -4.77 14.84
CA LEU A 54 2.40 -4.60 13.80
C LEU A 54 3.01 -5.94 13.39
N GLU A 55 3.45 -6.75 14.33
CA GLU A 55 4.06 -8.06 14.02
C GLU A 55 3.08 -8.99 13.30
N ASN A 56 1.80 -8.98 13.68
CA ASN A 56 0.77 -9.75 12.96
C ASN A 56 0.59 -9.26 11.53
N CYS A 57 0.57 -7.94 11.29
CA CYS A 57 0.51 -7.37 9.95
C CYS A 57 1.75 -7.73 9.12
N LEU A 58 2.95 -7.62 9.69
CA LEU A 58 4.19 -7.97 8.99
C LEU A 58 4.24 -9.46 8.61
N LYS A 59 3.74 -10.36 9.48
CA LYS A 59 3.58 -11.78 9.14
C LYS A 59 2.61 -12.02 7.99
N ALA A 60 1.49 -11.29 7.95
CA ALA A 60 0.56 -11.41 6.84
C ALA A 60 1.21 -11.01 5.50
N ILE A 61 2.11 -10.01 5.52
CA ILE A 61 2.90 -9.62 4.34
C ILE A 61 3.90 -10.73 3.97
N GLU A 62 4.52 -11.40 4.92
CA GLU A 62 5.40 -12.54 4.63
C GLU A 62 4.66 -13.68 3.95
N GLU A 63 3.41 -13.92 4.36
CA GLU A 63 2.54 -14.99 3.83
C GLU A 63 1.82 -14.64 2.53
N CYS A 64 1.72 -13.36 2.14
CA CYS A 64 1.05 -12.96 0.90
C CYS A 64 1.93 -13.18 -0.34
N ASP A 65 1.28 -13.34 -1.49
CA ASP A 65 1.94 -13.43 -2.80
C ASP A 65 2.13 -12.04 -3.42
N LEU A 66 1.20 -11.12 -3.16
CA LEU A 66 1.11 -9.78 -3.74
C LEU A 66 0.78 -8.75 -2.66
N PHE A 67 1.17 -7.50 -2.90
CA PHE A 67 0.85 -6.39 -2.00
C PHE A 67 0.19 -5.23 -2.76
N VAL A 68 -0.86 -4.67 -2.19
CA VAL A 68 -1.50 -3.43 -2.64
C VAL A 68 -1.43 -2.39 -1.52
N GLY A 69 -0.68 -1.32 -1.74
CA GLY A 69 -0.57 -0.21 -0.80
C GLY A 69 -1.45 0.97 -1.20
N ILE A 70 -2.21 1.51 -0.27
CA ILE A 70 -3.07 2.68 -0.49
C ILE A 70 -2.61 3.81 0.42
N ILE A 71 -2.10 4.88 -0.18
CA ILE A 71 -1.54 6.05 0.51
C ILE A 71 -2.59 7.15 0.53
N ARG A 72 -3.01 7.55 1.73
CA ARG A 72 -4.04 8.56 1.96
C ARG A 72 -3.45 9.80 2.64
N PRO A 73 -4.16 10.95 2.60
CA PRO A 73 -3.72 12.19 3.29
C PRO A 73 -3.54 12.01 4.79
N TYR A 74 -4.30 11.10 5.39
CA TYR A 74 -4.28 10.80 6.81
C TYR A 74 -3.66 9.43 7.08
N CYS A 75 -2.60 9.40 7.88
CA CYS A 75 -1.87 8.17 8.21
C CYS A 75 -2.45 7.38 9.40
N GLY A 76 -3.50 7.90 10.05
CA GLY A 76 -4.15 7.25 11.19
C GLY A 76 -3.33 7.32 12.49
N THR A 77 -3.95 6.85 13.58
CA THR A 77 -3.34 6.83 14.92
C THR A 77 -2.55 5.55 15.21
N GLY A 78 -2.43 4.66 14.23
CA GLY A 78 -1.73 3.37 14.38
C GLY A 78 -0.21 3.53 14.45
N ASN A 79 0.29 4.40 15.33
CA ASN A 79 1.69 4.54 15.64
C ASN A 79 2.03 3.65 16.83
N ILE A 80 2.85 2.64 16.59
CA ILE A 80 3.45 1.81 17.64
C ILE A 80 4.93 2.21 17.69
N ASP A 81 5.39 2.67 18.85
CA ASP A 81 6.78 3.14 19.05
C ASP A 81 7.22 4.20 17.99
N ASN A 82 6.36 5.17 17.69
CA ASN A 82 6.54 6.18 16.66
C ASN A 82 6.65 5.63 15.22
N LYS A 83 6.25 4.38 14.98
CA LYS A 83 6.22 3.77 13.65
C LYS A 83 4.78 3.71 13.14
N ASN A 84 4.55 4.25 11.97
CA ASN A 84 3.28 4.11 11.27
C ASN A 84 3.15 2.69 10.69
N ILE A 85 2.11 1.96 11.11
CA ILE A 85 1.90 0.55 10.70
C ILE A 85 1.86 0.43 9.17
N THR A 86 1.08 1.26 8.49
CA THR A 86 0.98 1.22 7.02
C THR A 86 2.33 1.46 6.34
N PHE A 87 3.16 2.35 6.90
CA PHE A 87 4.49 2.58 6.35
C PHE A 87 5.42 1.38 6.55
N GLU A 88 5.39 0.74 7.71
CA GLU A 88 6.17 -0.48 7.96
C GLU A 88 5.69 -1.65 7.08
N GLU A 89 4.38 -1.79 6.84
CA GLU A 89 3.81 -2.74 5.88
C GLU A 89 4.37 -2.52 4.47
N ILE A 90 4.37 -1.29 3.98
CA ILE A 90 4.91 -0.92 2.66
C ILE A 90 6.40 -1.24 2.57
N LYS A 91 7.19 -0.84 3.58
CA LYS A 91 8.62 -1.15 3.63
C LYS A 91 8.87 -2.65 3.58
N ARG A 92 8.13 -3.41 4.39
CA ARG A 92 8.29 -4.87 4.45
C ARG A 92 7.97 -5.55 3.13
N ALA A 93 6.92 -5.12 2.44
CA ALA A 93 6.58 -5.65 1.11
C ALA A 93 7.69 -5.38 0.09
N ILE A 94 8.27 -4.18 0.11
CA ILE A 94 9.37 -3.78 -0.78
C ILE A 94 10.67 -4.55 -0.44
N GLU A 95 11.02 -4.69 0.85
CA GLU A 95 12.19 -5.44 1.32
C GLU A 95 12.13 -6.92 0.91
N LEU A 96 10.96 -7.53 1.04
CA LEU A 96 10.71 -8.91 0.63
C LEU A 96 10.60 -9.06 -0.89
N LYS A 97 10.72 -7.95 -1.63
CA LYS A 97 10.58 -7.90 -3.09
C LYS A 97 9.27 -8.57 -3.56
N LYS A 98 8.18 -8.43 -2.79
CA LYS A 98 6.86 -8.86 -3.25
C LYS A 98 6.48 -8.07 -4.50
N PRO A 99 5.74 -8.63 -5.47
CA PRO A 99 5.05 -7.81 -6.47
C PRO A 99 4.09 -6.86 -5.76
N TYR A 100 4.16 -5.57 -6.06
CA TYR A 100 3.35 -4.56 -5.39
C TYR A 100 2.75 -3.55 -6.36
N TRP A 101 1.58 -3.05 -6.00
CA TRP A 101 0.88 -1.96 -6.66
C TRP A 101 0.53 -0.88 -5.65
N PHE A 102 0.65 0.38 -6.04
CA PHE A 102 0.34 1.49 -5.16
C PHE A 102 -0.74 2.38 -5.75
N LEU A 103 -1.65 2.80 -4.87
CA LEU A 103 -2.62 3.85 -5.09
C LEU A 103 -2.29 5.02 -4.16
N VAL A 104 -2.33 6.23 -4.67
CA VAL A 104 -2.05 7.45 -3.88
C VAL A 104 -3.17 8.46 -4.05
N HIS A 105 -3.69 8.98 -2.95
CA HIS A 105 -4.71 10.01 -3.01
C HIS A 105 -4.15 11.30 -3.62
N ARG A 106 -4.92 11.96 -4.49
CA ARG A 106 -4.54 13.19 -5.19
C ARG A 106 -4.04 14.28 -4.23
N ASP A 107 -4.64 14.42 -3.05
CA ASP A 107 -4.25 15.42 -2.08
C ASP A 107 -2.83 15.23 -1.55
N VAL A 108 -2.35 13.99 -1.45
CA VAL A 108 -0.95 13.69 -1.08
C VAL A 108 0.00 14.17 -2.17
N VAL A 109 -0.34 13.91 -3.43
CA VAL A 109 0.45 14.35 -4.58
C VAL A 109 0.45 15.88 -4.69
N PHE A 110 -0.72 16.49 -4.52
CA PHE A 110 -0.87 17.94 -4.52
C PHE A 110 -0.05 18.59 -3.39
N ALA A 111 -0.20 18.12 -2.14
CA ALA A 111 0.52 18.67 -0.99
C ALA A 111 2.03 18.54 -1.18
N ARG A 112 2.53 17.37 -1.60
CA ARG A 112 3.95 17.20 -1.93
C ARG A 112 4.43 18.21 -2.96
N ASN A 113 3.70 18.41 -4.04
CA ASN A 113 4.09 19.35 -5.09
C ASN A 113 4.04 20.80 -4.60
N LEU A 114 3.07 21.14 -3.75
CA LEU A 114 2.94 22.44 -3.11
C LEU A 114 4.16 22.71 -2.22
N PHE A 115 4.48 21.80 -1.29
CA PHE A 115 5.60 21.98 -0.36
C PHE A 115 6.96 22.07 -1.06
N LYS A 116 7.15 21.36 -2.16
CA LYS A 116 8.36 21.51 -2.99
C LYS A 116 8.54 22.89 -3.62
N LYS A 117 7.44 23.60 -3.81
CA LYS A 117 7.46 24.97 -4.41
C LYS A 117 7.49 26.08 -3.37
N ILE A 118 7.16 25.79 -2.12
CA ILE A 118 7.23 26.76 -1.05
C ILE A 118 8.70 26.97 -0.66
N LYS A 119 9.19 28.19 -0.90
CA LYS A 119 10.51 28.61 -0.39
C LYS A 119 10.32 29.15 1.03
N LEU A 120 10.65 28.33 2.02
CA LEU A 120 10.72 28.78 3.40
C LEU A 120 12.04 29.52 3.62
N LYS A 121 12.02 30.59 4.44
CA LYS A 121 13.26 31.20 4.93
C LYS A 121 13.95 30.21 5.86
N SER A 122 15.29 30.33 5.94
CA SER A 122 16.07 29.50 6.86
C SER A 122 15.54 29.62 8.29
N GLY A 123 15.11 28.53 8.90
CA GLY A 123 14.52 28.50 10.24
C GLY A 123 13.00 28.44 10.30
N ASP A 124 12.30 28.72 9.22
CA ASP A 124 10.85 28.57 9.17
C ASP A 124 10.47 27.08 9.10
N LYS A 125 9.51 26.68 9.93
CA LYS A 125 8.91 25.35 9.91
C LYS A 125 7.48 25.44 9.42
N VAL A 126 7.05 24.50 8.57
CA VAL A 126 5.63 24.33 8.28
C VAL A 126 5.06 23.48 9.40
N GLU A 127 4.24 24.10 10.23
CA GLU A 127 3.45 23.40 11.25
C GLU A 127 2.01 23.26 10.73
N LEU A 128 1.51 22.03 10.71
CA LEU A 128 0.10 21.80 10.46
C LEU A 128 -0.64 21.96 11.78
N ILE A 129 -1.57 22.92 11.82
CA ILE A 129 -2.37 23.21 13.01
C ILE A 129 -3.33 22.05 13.31
N ASP A 130 -3.79 21.37 12.27
CA ASP A 130 -4.67 20.19 12.38
C ASP A 130 -4.15 19.04 11.50
N ASN A 131 -3.57 18.03 12.15
CA ASN A 131 -3.09 16.83 11.48
C ASN A 131 -4.22 15.83 11.12
N LYS A 132 -5.48 16.11 11.48
CA LYS A 132 -6.63 15.25 11.15
C LYS A 132 -7.00 15.33 9.68
N LEU A 133 -6.70 16.46 9.02
CA LEU A 133 -6.97 16.62 7.59
C LEU A 133 -5.84 16.09 6.72
N PHE A 134 -4.60 16.24 7.20
CA PHE A 134 -3.42 15.86 6.45
C PHE A 134 -2.25 15.53 7.39
N ASP A 135 -1.56 14.44 7.12
CA ASP A 135 -0.37 14.01 7.84
C ASP A 135 0.84 14.08 6.92
N MET A 136 1.89 14.77 7.37
CA MET A 136 3.13 14.92 6.62
C MET A 136 3.82 13.58 6.32
N GLN A 137 3.62 12.57 7.16
CA GLN A 137 4.11 11.20 6.89
C GLN A 137 3.56 10.62 5.59
N SER A 138 2.37 11.04 5.15
CA SER A 138 1.82 10.60 3.85
C SER A 138 2.72 10.99 2.68
N ILE A 139 3.37 12.16 2.74
CA ILE A 139 4.34 12.58 1.74
C ILE A 139 5.61 11.72 1.80
N GLU A 140 6.09 11.42 3.00
CA GLU A 140 7.28 10.57 3.19
C GLU A 140 7.04 9.17 2.63
N ILE A 141 5.87 8.57 2.93
CA ILE A 141 5.47 7.27 2.38
C ILE A 141 5.42 7.33 0.85
N TYR A 142 4.78 8.36 0.29
CA TYR A 142 4.69 8.51 -1.15
C TYR A 142 6.06 8.69 -1.80
N GLU A 143 6.94 9.52 -1.23
CA GLU A 143 8.30 9.72 -1.75
C GLU A 143 9.15 8.45 -1.67
N TYR A 144 8.97 7.64 -0.63
CA TYR A 144 9.58 6.33 -0.50
C TYR A 144 9.13 5.38 -1.62
N VAL A 145 7.82 5.28 -1.84
CA VAL A 145 7.21 4.41 -2.86
C VAL A 145 7.67 4.79 -4.27
N ILE A 146 7.66 6.07 -4.63
CA ILE A 146 8.10 6.53 -5.96
C ILE A 146 9.62 6.60 -6.09
N LYS A 147 10.36 6.16 -5.06
CA LYS A 147 11.83 6.14 -5.04
C LYS A 147 12.43 7.52 -5.36
N ASN A 148 11.91 8.55 -4.69
CA ASN A 148 12.31 9.95 -4.96
C ASN A 148 13.81 10.22 -4.76
N HIS A 149 14.49 9.39 -3.96
CA HIS A 149 15.94 9.44 -3.71
C HIS A 149 16.80 8.89 -4.87
N ILE A 150 16.17 8.20 -5.84
CA ILE A 150 16.85 7.62 -7.02
C ILE A 150 16.59 8.51 -8.23
N PRO A 151 17.57 8.77 -9.11
CA PRO A 151 17.35 9.45 -10.38
C PRO A 151 16.23 8.78 -11.19
N ILE A 152 15.36 9.57 -11.81
CA ILE A 152 14.14 9.08 -12.47
C ILE A 152 14.42 8.01 -13.54
N THR A 153 15.53 8.15 -14.25
CA THR A 153 15.95 7.21 -15.30
C THR A 153 16.36 5.83 -14.79
N LEU A 154 16.60 5.71 -13.47
CA LEU A 154 17.05 4.47 -12.82
C LEU A 154 15.94 3.84 -11.95
N ARG A 155 14.75 4.44 -11.90
CA ARG A 155 13.66 3.95 -11.07
C ARG A 155 12.92 2.83 -11.77
N ASN A 156 12.77 1.71 -11.05
CA ASN A 156 11.90 0.60 -11.43
C ASN A 156 10.92 0.31 -10.28
N GLY A 157 9.69 -0.08 -10.61
CA GLY A 157 8.66 -0.38 -9.60
C GLY A 157 8.29 0.84 -8.74
N ASN A 158 8.27 2.04 -9.35
CA ASN A 158 7.95 3.30 -8.70
C ASN A 158 6.59 3.86 -9.13
N TRP A 159 5.77 3.03 -9.78
CA TRP A 159 4.43 3.44 -10.20
C TRP A 159 3.51 3.53 -8.98
N ALA A 160 2.89 4.70 -8.80
CA ALA A 160 1.80 4.92 -7.86
C ALA A 160 0.66 5.59 -8.62
N GLN A 161 -0.48 4.91 -8.71
CA GLN A 161 -1.65 5.43 -9.43
C GLN A 161 -2.37 6.46 -8.58
N GLU A 162 -2.54 7.67 -9.10
CA GLU A 162 -3.36 8.68 -8.44
C GLU A 162 -4.84 8.30 -8.46
N PHE A 163 -5.53 8.61 -7.38
CA PHE A 163 -6.99 8.53 -7.27
C PHE A 163 -7.54 9.67 -6.41
N TYR A 164 -8.79 10.00 -6.64
CA TYR A 164 -9.56 10.92 -5.79
C TYR A 164 -10.85 10.25 -5.31
N ARG A 165 -11.47 9.43 -6.16
CA ARG A 165 -12.73 8.73 -5.89
C ARG A 165 -12.54 7.24 -5.99
N LEU A 166 -13.49 6.51 -5.39
CA LEU A 166 -13.50 5.06 -5.40
C LEU A 166 -13.60 4.45 -6.81
N ASP A 167 -14.39 5.04 -7.70
CA ASP A 167 -14.54 4.54 -9.06
C ASP A 167 -13.20 4.53 -9.83
N GLU A 168 -12.34 5.53 -9.62
CA GLU A 168 -11.00 5.57 -10.19
C GLU A 168 -10.11 4.43 -9.64
N MET A 169 -10.23 4.14 -8.33
CA MET A 169 -9.54 2.99 -7.73
C MET A 169 -10.02 1.67 -8.32
N MET A 170 -11.34 1.50 -8.51
CA MET A 170 -11.93 0.29 -9.06
C MET A 170 -11.51 0.05 -10.51
N VAL A 171 -11.40 1.11 -11.32
CA VAL A 171 -10.86 1.03 -12.69
C VAL A 171 -9.42 0.50 -12.65
N TYR A 172 -8.57 1.03 -11.77
CA TYR A 172 -7.19 0.57 -11.63
C TYR A 172 -7.11 -0.87 -11.15
N ILE A 173 -7.85 -1.23 -10.09
CA ILE A 173 -7.89 -2.60 -9.56
C ILE A 173 -8.31 -3.60 -10.64
N ASN A 174 -9.37 -3.30 -11.40
CA ASN A 174 -9.80 -4.16 -12.49
C ASN A 174 -8.74 -4.28 -13.59
N ALA A 175 -8.12 -3.18 -13.99
CA ALA A 175 -7.09 -3.18 -15.02
C ALA A 175 -5.86 -4.03 -14.63
N GLN A 176 -5.48 -4.02 -13.34
CA GLN A 176 -4.30 -4.75 -12.87
C GLN A 176 -4.58 -6.23 -12.55
N PHE A 177 -5.77 -6.55 -12.03
CA PHE A 177 -6.03 -7.85 -11.41
C PHE A 177 -7.05 -8.73 -12.13
N SER A 178 -7.65 -8.30 -13.26
CA SER A 178 -8.59 -9.12 -14.02
C SER A 178 -7.92 -10.23 -14.83
N ASP A 179 -6.64 -10.08 -15.19
CA ASP A 179 -5.89 -11.09 -15.90
C ASP A 179 -5.04 -11.97 -14.97
N ASN A 180 -5.59 -13.11 -14.58
CA ASN A 180 -4.92 -14.08 -13.73
C ASN A 180 -3.65 -14.68 -14.36
N GLN A 181 -3.54 -14.71 -15.70
CA GLN A 181 -2.33 -15.21 -16.35
C GLN A 181 -1.19 -14.23 -16.20
N PHE A 182 -1.46 -12.96 -16.41
CA PHE A 182 -0.50 -11.87 -16.16
C PHE A 182 -0.02 -11.87 -14.70
N ILE A 183 -0.94 -11.96 -13.74
CA ILE A 183 -0.57 -12.01 -12.31
C ILE A 183 0.34 -13.20 -12.00
N ASN A 184 0.02 -14.39 -12.48
CA ASN A 184 0.89 -15.56 -12.26
C ASN A 184 2.28 -15.40 -12.91
N GLN A 185 2.37 -14.76 -14.07
CA GLN A 185 3.66 -14.44 -14.69
C GLN A 185 4.50 -13.50 -13.82
N VAL A 186 3.89 -12.43 -13.28
CA VAL A 186 4.57 -11.48 -12.41
C VAL A 186 5.10 -12.16 -11.14
N ILE A 187 4.28 -13.01 -10.50
CA ILE A 187 4.70 -13.77 -9.30
C ILE A 187 5.90 -14.69 -9.63
N ASN A 188 5.83 -15.43 -10.73
CA ASN A 188 6.89 -16.35 -11.13
C ASN A 188 8.20 -15.63 -11.46
N GLN A 189 8.13 -14.49 -12.13
CA GLN A 189 9.31 -13.67 -12.45
C GLN A 189 9.97 -13.15 -11.16
N THR A 190 9.16 -12.68 -10.20
CA THR A 190 9.67 -12.19 -8.92
C THR A 190 10.34 -13.30 -8.12
N ASN A 191 9.73 -14.48 -8.03
CA ASN A 191 10.29 -15.62 -7.31
C ASN A 191 11.61 -16.12 -7.95
N SER A 192 11.69 -16.14 -9.28
CA SER A 192 12.91 -16.50 -10.02
C SER A 192 14.05 -15.49 -9.79
N SER A 193 13.74 -14.24 -9.57
CA SER A 193 14.72 -13.17 -9.31
C SER A 193 15.22 -13.18 -7.86
N ASN A 194 14.43 -13.71 -6.92
CA ASN A 194 14.76 -13.79 -5.50
C ASN A 194 15.52 -15.07 -5.13
N GLY A 195 15.51 -16.09 -5.99
CA GLY A 195 16.24 -17.38 -5.82
C GLY A 195 17.66 -17.38 -6.36
N LYS A 196 18.15 -16.24 -6.84
CA LYS A 196 19.54 -16.01 -7.23
C LYS A 196 20.23 -15.12 -6.21
#